data_e6b730000ee43ca0c03bbad84d513113
#
_entry.id   e6b730000ee43ca0c03bbad84d513113
#
_cell.length_a   1.000
_cell.length_b   1.000
_cell.length_c   1.000
_cell.angle_alpha   90.00
_cell.angle_beta   90.00
_cell.angle_gamma   90.00
#
_symmetry.space_group_name_H-M   'P 1'
#
loop_
_entity.id
_entity.type
_entity.pdbx_description
1 polymer ?
#
loop_
_entity_poly.entity_id
_entity_poly.type
_entity_poly.pdbx_seq_one_letter_code
_entity_poly.pdbx_strand_id
1 'polypeptide(L)'
;MCKKDYPDILAELETEPFTDLLDAGCGPAPMLSLLSEKYPDRHYTGLDLTPAMIEQAKKKNLPNTTLVVGDCENFPFEDNSFDAIICSQSFHHYPNPQAFFNSVKRCLRPGGRLILRDMTTDNKLVRWFINTIELPLANRIGHGDVKLATRETVEKCCKNAGLKVEKFEIRKGMRLHSVIRKEK
;
A
#
# COMPACT_ATOMS: atom_id res chain seq x y z
N MET A 1 6.93 8.88 -4.81
CA MET A 1 6.26 8.68 -3.50
C MET A 1 6.15 10.01 -2.76
N CYS A 2 4.99 10.33 -2.22
CA CYS A 2 4.74 11.63 -1.59
C CYS A 2 5.20 11.60 -0.12
N LYS A 3 6.30 12.32 0.21
CA LYS A 3 6.80 12.45 1.60
C LYS A 3 5.73 12.95 2.60
N LYS A 4 4.64 13.54 2.10
CA LYS A 4 3.51 14.03 2.91
C LYS A 4 2.67 12.89 3.55
N ASP A 5 2.82 11.65 3.09
CA ASP A 5 2.12 10.48 3.65
C ASP A 5 2.88 9.83 4.81
N TYR A 6 4.18 10.09 4.94
CA TYR A 6 5.03 9.46 5.96
C TYR A 6 4.59 9.70 7.39
N PRO A 7 4.25 10.93 7.83
CA PRO A 7 3.81 11.17 9.20
C PRO A 7 2.57 10.34 9.57
N ASP A 8 1.64 10.20 8.63
CA ASP A 8 0.41 9.44 8.86
C ASP A 8 0.68 7.94 8.98
N ILE A 9 1.57 7.39 8.14
CA ILE A 9 1.98 5.98 8.20
C ILE A 9 2.70 5.70 9.52
N LEU A 10 3.65 6.55 9.90
CA LEU A 10 4.39 6.43 11.16
C LEU A 10 3.45 6.46 12.36
N ALA A 11 2.52 7.42 12.40
CA ALA A 11 1.54 7.52 13.47
C ALA A 11 0.69 6.24 13.62
N GLU A 12 0.26 5.62 12.51
CA GLU A 12 -0.47 4.35 12.58
C GLU A 12 0.43 3.17 12.97
N LEU A 13 1.68 3.15 12.56
CA LEU A 13 2.61 2.09 12.98
C LEU A 13 2.93 2.16 14.48
N GLU A 14 2.93 3.37 15.06
CA GLU A 14 3.18 3.60 16.49
C GLU A 14 2.00 3.22 17.40
N THR A 15 0.79 3.02 16.85
CA THR A 15 -0.38 2.64 17.65
C THR A 15 -0.28 1.23 18.24
N GLU A 16 0.41 0.33 17.53
CA GLU A 16 0.56 -1.07 17.93
C GLU A 16 1.93 -1.62 17.48
N PRO A 17 2.55 -2.51 18.26
CA PRO A 17 3.84 -3.09 17.90
C PRO A 17 3.75 -3.90 16.59
N PHE A 18 4.86 -3.95 15.87
CA PHE A 18 5.08 -4.81 14.72
C PHE A 18 6.53 -5.31 14.72
N THR A 19 6.78 -6.45 14.13
CA THR A 19 8.12 -7.02 13.93
C THR A 19 8.42 -7.15 12.44
N ASP A 20 7.48 -7.75 11.70
CA ASP A 20 7.62 -8.00 10.26
C ASP A 20 6.69 -7.09 9.48
N LEU A 21 7.24 -6.25 8.62
CA LEU A 21 6.50 -5.28 7.81
C LEU A 21 6.75 -5.48 6.33
N LEU A 22 5.67 -5.46 5.53
CA LEU A 22 5.70 -5.42 4.07
C LEU A 22 5.36 -4.00 3.57
N ASP A 23 6.18 -3.46 2.67
CA ASP A 23 5.86 -2.29 1.83
C ASP A 23 5.47 -2.78 0.43
N ALA A 24 4.16 -2.78 0.14
CA ALA A 24 3.59 -3.23 -1.12
C ALA A 24 3.57 -2.09 -2.14
N GLY A 25 4.33 -2.24 -3.23
CA GLY A 25 4.63 -1.18 -4.18
C GLY A 25 5.69 -0.22 -3.62
N CYS A 26 6.78 -0.78 -3.09
CA CYS A 26 7.79 -0.01 -2.36
C CYS A 26 8.59 0.97 -3.22
N GLY A 27 8.56 0.82 -4.56
CA GLY A 27 9.40 1.59 -5.47
C GLY A 27 10.88 1.47 -5.11
N PRO A 28 11.64 2.60 -5.11
CA PRO A 28 13.03 2.62 -4.68
C PRO A 28 13.19 2.62 -3.14
N ALA A 29 12.20 2.11 -2.40
CA ALA A 29 12.16 1.90 -0.95
C ALA A 29 12.48 3.16 -0.08
N PRO A 30 11.88 4.32 -0.32
CA PRO A 30 12.15 5.49 0.51
C PRO A 30 11.48 5.40 1.89
N MET A 31 10.31 4.72 2.00
CA MET A 31 9.66 4.49 3.29
C MET A 31 10.44 3.47 4.11
N LEU A 32 10.91 2.38 3.50
CA LEU A 32 11.74 1.39 4.19
C LEU A 32 13.05 2.00 4.67
N SER A 33 13.67 2.94 3.94
CA SER A 33 14.84 3.68 4.43
C SER A 33 14.56 4.42 5.73
N LEU A 34 13.42 5.11 5.80
CA LEU A 34 13.02 5.83 7.00
C LEU A 34 12.71 4.88 8.17
N LEU A 35 12.01 3.77 7.89
CA LEU A 35 11.62 2.81 8.91
C LEU A 35 12.82 2.04 9.46
N SER A 36 13.75 1.61 8.62
CA SER A 36 14.95 0.89 9.06
C SER A 36 15.90 1.75 9.88
N GLU A 37 15.93 3.06 9.65
CA GLU A 37 16.64 4.01 10.49
C GLU A 37 15.95 4.23 11.85
N LYS A 38 14.62 4.38 11.84
CA LYS A 38 13.83 4.66 13.04
C LYS A 38 13.64 3.42 13.94
N TYR A 39 13.51 2.24 13.36
CA TYR A 39 13.26 0.98 14.06
C TYR A 39 14.22 -0.12 13.55
N PRO A 40 15.51 -0.05 13.92
CA PRO A 40 16.55 -0.93 13.36
C PRO A 40 16.39 -2.42 13.70
N ASP A 41 15.65 -2.73 14.75
CA ASP A 41 15.43 -4.11 15.22
C ASP A 41 14.22 -4.80 14.57
N ARG A 42 13.59 -4.17 13.55
CA ARG A 42 12.46 -4.74 12.81
C ARG A 42 12.92 -5.38 11.51
N HIS A 43 12.07 -6.25 10.95
CA HIS A 43 12.29 -6.86 9.65
C HIS A 43 11.39 -6.19 8.60
N TYR A 44 11.98 -5.91 7.46
CA TYR A 44 11.30 -5.22 6.37
C TYR A 44 11.33 -6.05 5.10
N THR A 45 10.23 -6.04 4.39
CA THR A 45 10.15 -6.59 3.03
C THR A 45 9.61 -5.50 2.11
N GLY A 46 10.29 -5.26 1.00
CA GLY A 46 9.80 -4.41 -0.07
C GLY A 46 9.41 -5.24 -1.28
N LEU A 47 8.20 -5.06 -1.78
CA LEU A 47 7.70 -5.69 -3.00
C LEU A 47 7.39 -4.62 -4.04
N ASP A 48 7.91 -4.79 -5.25
CA ASP A 48 7.57 -3.92 -6.39
C ASP A 48 7.57 -4.74 -7.69
N LEU A 49 6.66 -4.41 -8.59
CA LEU A 49 6.53 -5.10 -9.88
C LEU A 49 7.72 -4.79 -10.79
N THR A 50 8.37 -3.64 -10.63
CA THR A 50 9.37 -3.08 -11.53
C THR A 50 10.78 -3.47 -11.08
N PRO A 51 11.52 -4.33 -11.84
CA PRO A 51 12.89 -4.72 -11.48
C PRO A 51 13.84 -3.52 -11.28
N ALA A 52 13.70 -2.48 -12.10
CA ALA A 52 14.53 -1.28 -11.99
C ALA A 52 14.33 -0.53 -10.66
N MET A 53 13.12 -0.55 -10.08
CA MET A 53 12.84 0.03 -8.77
C MET A 53 13.52 -0.78 -7.66
N ILE A 54 13.42 -2.09 -7.72
CA ILE A 54 14.09 -2.98 -6.76
C ILE A 54 15.61 -2.84 -6.84
N GLU A 55 16.19 -2.74 -8.04
CA GLU A 55 17.63 -2.49 -8.18
C GLU A 55 18.07 -1.13 -7.59
N GLN A 56 17.25 -0.09 -7.71
CA GLN A 56 17.51 1.18 -7.03
C GLN A 56 17.41 1.06 -5.50
N ALA A 57 16.40 0.30 -5.02
CA ALA A 57 16.22 0.05 -3.59
C ALA A 57 17.42 -0.71 -3.00
N LYS A 58 17.92 -1.75 -3.68
CA LYS A 58 19.08 -2.54 -3.25
C LYS A 58 20.36 -1.70 -3.05
N LYS A 59 20.55 -0.65 -3.87
CA LYS A 59 21.72 0.24 -3.73
C LYS A 59 21.78 0.98 -2.40
N LYS A 60 20.66 1.03 -1.65
CA LYS A 60 20.60 1.69 -0.35
C LYS A 60 21.17 0.83 0.78
N ASN A 61 21.38 -0.47 0.57
CA ASN A 61 21.91 -1.41 1.56
C ASN A 61 21.19 -1.33 2.91
N LEU A 62 19.85 -1.34 2.88
CA LEU A 62 19.03 -1.18 4.08
C LEU A 62 19.19 -2.39 5.01
N PRO A 63 19.46 -2.19 6.31
CA PRO A 63 19.58 -3.30 7.26
C PRO A 63 18.24 -4.03 7.42
N ASN A 64 18.29 -5.33 7.72
CA ASN A 64 17.13 -6.20 7.98
C ASN A 64 16.01 -6.06 6.92
N THR A 65 16.39 -5.84 5.65
CA THR A 65 15.45 -5.56 4.55
C THR A 65 15.63 -6.55 3.41
N THR A 66 14.55 -7.25 3.07
CA THR A 66 14.43 -8.11 1.88
C THR A 66 13.70 -7.36 0.78
N LEU A 67 14.24 -7.39 -0.45
CA LEU A 67 13.65 -6.70 -1.60
C LEU A 67 13.33 -7.71 -2.70
N VAL A 68 12.06 -7.75 -3.11
CA VAL A 68 11.51 -8.75 -4.02
C VAL A 68 10.85 -8.08 -5.22
N VAL A 69 11.15 -8.59 -6.42
CA VAL A 69 10.37 -8.26 -7.63
C VAL A 69 9.14 -9.15 -7.65
N GLY A 70 7.94 -8.58 -7.68
CA GLY A 70 6.71 -9.35 -7.71
C GLY A 70 5.46 -8.51 -7.79
N ASP A 71 4.34 -9.18 -8.02
CA ASP A 71 3.04 -8.57 -8.21
C ASP A 71 2.30 -8.39 -6.89
N CYS A 72 1.86 -7.16 -6.60
CA CYS A 72 1.05 -6.87 -5.42
C CYS A 72 -0.36 -7.46 -5.48
N GLU A 73 -0.84 -7.92 -6.62
CA GLU A 73 -2.08 -8.66 -6.72
C GLU A 73 -1.90 -10.15 -6.37
N ASN A 74 -0.66 -10.65 -6.35
CA ASN A 74 -0.33 -12.02 -5.98
C ASN A 74 0.98 -12.08 -5.19
N PHE A 75 0.92 -11.76 -3.89
CA PHE A 75 2.10 -11.72 -3.04
C PHE A 75 2.86 -13.06 -3.02
N PRO A 76 4.18 -13.08 -3.34
CA PRO A 76 4.99 -14.30 -3.33
C PRO A 76 5.49 -14.66 -1.92
N PHE A 77 4.63 -14.52 -0.91
CA PHE A 77 4.96 -14.77 0.49
C PHE A 77 4.05 -15.82 1.10
N GLU A 78 4.50 -16.44 2.17
CA GLU A 78 3.71 -17.40 2.93
C GLU A 78 2.55 -16.74 3.69
N ASP A 79 1.60 -17.55 4.12
CA ASP A 79 0.47 -17.11 4.93
C ASP A 79 0.95 -16.60 6.29
N ASN A 80 0.31 -15.57 6.82
CA ASN A 80 0.58 -15.03 8.16
C ASN A 80 2.05 -14.59 8.36
N SER A 81 2.67 -13.99 7.36
CA SER A 81 4.07 -13.55 7.40
C SER A 81 4.27 -12.19 8.04
N PHE A 82 3.27 -11.30 8.00
CA PHE A 82 3.45 -9.89 8.37
C PHE A 82 2.49 -9.42 9.47
N ASP A 83 2.99 -8.61 10.39
CA ASP A 83 2.19 -7.89 11.41
C ASP A 83 1.56 -6.63 10.82
N ALA A 84 2.29 -5.97 9.91
CA ALA A 84 1.84 -4.78 9.22
C ALA A 84 2.18 -4.84 7.73
N ILE A 85 1.25 -4.36 6.91
CA ILE A 85 1.47 -4.10 5.48
C ILE A 85 1.21 -2.61 5.27
N ILE A 86 2.08 -1.93 4.54
CA ILE A 86 1.83 -0.59 4.04
C ILE A 86 1.70 -0.64 2.52
N CYS A 87 0.82 0.19 1.97
CA CYS A 87 0.69 0.42 0.55
C CYS A 87 0.49 1.92 0.35
N SER A 88 1.50 2.61 -0.19
CA SER A 88 1.51 4.05 -0.30
C SER A 88 1.74 4.51 -1.73
N GLN A 89 0.76 5.19 -2.33
CA GLN A 89 0.82 5.72 -3.70
C GLN A 89 1.14 4.63 -4.73
N SER A 90 0.48 3.48 -4.61
CA SER A 90 0.69 2.32 -5.48
C SER A 90 -0.62 1.62 -5.85
N PHE A 91 -1.63 1.65 -4.97
CA PHE A 91 -2.88 0.92 -5.16
C PHE A 91 -3.65 1.35 -6.42
N HIS A 92 -3.55 2.59 -6.85
CA HIS A 92 -4.17 3.10 -8.07
C HIS A 92 -3.62 2.47 -9.37
N HIS A 93 -2.49 1.76 -9.28
CA HIS A 93 -1.92 0.99 -10.41
C HIS A 93 -2.45 -0.45 -10.50
N TYR A 94 -3.25 -0.93 -9.54
CA TYR A 94 -3.67 -2.34 -9.50
C TYR A 94 -4.96 -2.58 -10.29
N PRO A 95 -4.91 -3.32 -11.43
CA PRO A 95 -6.08 -3.64 -12.25
C PRO A 95 -7.13 -4.46 -11.52
N ASN A 96 -6.70 -5.36 -10.64
CA ASN A 96 -7.58 -6.25 -9.86
C ASN A 96 -7.43 -5.99 -8.35
N PRO A 97 -8.07 -4.93 -7.81
CA PRO A 97 -7.97 -4.60 -6.40
C PRO A 97 -8.43 -5.72 -5.46
N GLN A 98 -9.34 -6.61 -5.90
CA GLN A 98 -9.78 -7.75 -5.11
C GLN A 98 -8.62 -8.74 -4.88
N ALA A 99 -7.81 -9.01 -5.89
CA ALA A 99 -6.64 -9.88 -5.77
C ALA A 99 -5.62 -9.32 -4.77
N PHE A 100 -5.37 -8.01 -4.79
CA PHE A 100 -4.55 -7.35 -3.78
C PHE A 100 -5.07 -7.58 -2.35
N PHE A 101 -6.37 -7.32 -2.09
CA PHE A 101 -6.92 -7.53 -0.74
C PHE A 101 -6.94 -8.99 -0.31
N ASN A 102 -7.09 -9.94 -1.25
CA ASN A 102 -6.96 -11.37 -0.96
C ASN A 102 -5.52 -11.72 -0.54
N SER A 103 -4.51 -11.18 -1.24
CA SER A 103 -3.09 -11.33 -0.88
C SER A 103 -2.78 -10.71 0.48
N VAL A 104 -3.31 -9.52 0.76
CA VAL A 104 -3.22 -8.84 2.08
C VAL A 104 -3.80 -9.73 3.18
N LYS A 105 -5.04 -10.26 2.99
CA LYS A 105 -5.70 -11.14 3.98
C LYS A 105 -4.88 -12.38 4.26
N ARG A 106 -4.33 -13.01 3.21
CA ARG A 106 -3.53 -14.21 3.33
C ARG A 106 -2.25 -13.96 4.12
N CYS A 107 -1.50 -12.92 3.75
CA CYS A 107 -0.17 -12.68 4.30
C CYS A 107 -0.14 -11.94 5.64
N LEU A 108 -1.20 -11.22 6.02
CA LEU A 108 -1.31 -10.66 7.37
C LEU A 108 -1.48 -11.76 8.42
N ARG A 109 -0.80 -11.62 9.55
CA ARG A 109 -1.08 -12.40 10.77
C ARG A 109 -2.46 -12.07 11.32
N PRO A 110 -3.11 -12.97 12.07
CA PRO A 110 -4.32 -12.63 12.83
C PRO A 110 -4.06 -11.40 13.73
N GLY A 111 -4.93 -10.39 13.65
CA GLY A 111 -4.74 -9.10 14.31
C GLY A 111 -3.81 -8.11 13.58
N GLY A 112 -3.16 -8.53 12.50
CA GLY A 112 -2.32 -7.67 11.66
C GLY A 112 -3.14 -6.64 10.86
N ARG A 113 -2.45 -5.59 10.37
CA ARG A 113 -3.11 -4.45 9.71
C ARG A 113 -2.46 -4.02 8.40
N LEU A 114 -3.28 -3.56 7.49
CA LEU A 114 -2.88 -2.81 6.30
C LEU A 114 -3.09 -1.31 6.54
N ILE A 115 -2.07 -0.50 6.26
CA ILE A 115 -2.16 0.96 6.20
C ILE A 115 -2.11 1.35 4.72
N LEU A 116 -3.26 1.79 4.20
CA LEU A 116 -3.42 2.17 2.79
C LEU A 116 -3.45 3.68 2.64
N ARG A 117 -2.51 4.20 1.84
CA ARG A 117 -2.39 5.62 1.47
C ARG A 117 -2.40 5.75 -0.03
N ASP A 118 -3.37 6.51 -0.57
CA ASP A 118 -3.49 6.70 -2.02
C ASP A 118 -4.24 8.00 -2.34
N MET A 119 -4.51 8.23 -3.62
CA MET A 119 -5.38 9.32 -4.06
C MET A 119 -6.84 8.87 -4.07
N THR A 120 -7.73 9.74 -3.59
CA THR A 120 -9.18 9.53 -3.63
C THR A 120 -9.94 10.84 -3.54
N THR A 121 -11.23 10.80 -3.90
CA THR A 121 -12.15 11.93 -3.71
C THR A 121 -13.58 11.45 -3.58
N ASP A 122 -14.35 12.07 -2.68
CA ASP A 122 -15.80 11.86 -2.57
C ASP A 122 -16.60 12.71 -3.58
N ASN A 123 -15.97 13.70 -4.19
CA ASN A 123 -16.62 14.52 -5.20
C ASN A 123 -16.85 13.72 -6.49
N LYS A 124 -18.10 13.41 -6.77
CA LYS A 124 -18.50 12.59 -7.94
C LYS A 124 -18.09 13.21 -9.27
N LEU A 125 -18.14 14.53 -9.40
CA LEU A 125 -17.78 15.23 -10.64
C LEU A 125 -16.25 15.19 -10.84
N VAL A 126 -15.48 15.46 -9.78
CA VAL A 126 -14.02 15.38 -9.82
C VAL A 126 -13.58 13.95 -10.14
N ARG A 127 -14.18 12.96 -9.48
CA ARG A 127 -13.89 11.53 -9.73
C ARG A 127 -14.21 11.12 -11.17
N TRP A 128 -15.37 11.56 -11.69
CA TRP A 128 -15.75 11.31 -13.07
C TRP A 128 -14.72 11.91 -14.03
N PHE A 129 -14.33 13.17 -13.83
CA PHE A 129 -13.34 13.88 -14.65
C PHE A 129 -11.99 13.15 -14.65
N ILE A 130 -11.48 12.81 -13.46
CA ILE A 130 -10.20 12.08 -13.30
C ILE A 130 -10.27 10.73 -14.03
N ASN A 131 -11.28 9.91 -13.75
CA ASN A 131 -11.37 8.56 -14.32
C ASN A 131 -11.65 8.55 -15.83
N THR A 132 -12.33 9.59 -16.37
CA THR A 132 -12.79 9.59 -17.77
C THR A 132 -11.84 10.38 -18.69
N ILE A 133 -11.15 11.36 -18.17
CA ILE A 133 -10.33 12.28 -18.97
C ILE A 133 -8.86 12.23 -18.55
N GLU A 134 -8.56 12.48 -17.28
CA GLU A 134 -7.20 12.63 -16.78
C GLU A 134 -6.41 11.30 -16.86
N LEU A 135 -6.94 10.22 -16.27
CA LEU A 135 -6.26 8.93 -16.28
C LEU A 135 -6.07 8.33 -17.67
N PRO A 136 -7.06 8.32 -18.58
CA PRO A 136 -6.83 7.86 -19.96
C PRO A 136 -5.78 8.68 -20.70
N LEU A 137 -5.73 10.02 -20.44
CA LEU A 137 -4.71 10.87 -21.04
C LEU A 137 -3.32 10.62 -20.46
N ALA A 138 -3.22 10.50 -19.13
CA ALA A 138 -1.98 10.17 -18.44
C ALA A 138 -1.43 8.80 -18.87
N ASN A 139 -2.31 7.82 -19.08
CA ASN A 139 -1.90 6.49 -19.54
C ASN A 139 -1.33 6.47 -20.98
N ARG A 140 -1.72 7.42 -21.81
CA ARG A 140 -1.09 7.56 -23.16
C ARG A 140 0.39 7.95 -23.09
N ILE A 141 0.82 8.55 -21.98
CA ILE A 141 2.22 8.91 -21.72
C ILE A 141 2.91 7.97 -20.71
N GLY A 142 2.29 6.80 -20.43
CA GLY A 142 2.93 5.70 -19.72
C GLY A 142 2.79 5.70 -18.20
N HIS A 143 1.80 6.41 -17.62
CA HIS A 143 1.60 6.43 -16.16
C HIS A 143 1.06 5.11 -15.57
N GLY A 144 0.28 4.33 -16.35
CA GLY A 144 -0.23 3.02 -15.92
C GLY A 144 -1.30 3.06 -14.81
N ASP A 145 -1.92 4.23 -14.59
CA ASP A 145 -2.95 4.42 -13.56
C ASP A 145 -4.27 3.80 -14.01
N VAL A 146 -4.94 3.06 -13.12
CA VAL A 146 -6.19 2.35 -13.46
C VAL A 146 -7.41 3.13 -12.99
N LYS A 147 -7.51 3.40 -11.69
CA LYS A 147 -8.66 4.11 -11.08
C LYS A 147 -8.29 4.70 -9.74
N LEU A 148 -8.99 5.78 -9.36
CA LEU A 148 -8.96 6.26 -7.98
C LEU A 148 -9.52 5.22 -7.02
N ALA A 149 -8.86 5.05 -5.88
CA ALA A 149 -9.37 4.27 -4.77
C ALA A 149 -10.65 4.94 -4.21
N THR A 150 -11.80 4.27 -4.24
CA THR A 150 -13.02 4.78 -3.63
C THR A 150 -13.34 4.04 -2.34
N ARG A 151 -14.08 4.69 -1.42
CA ARG A 151 -14.60 4.02 -0.22
C ARG A 151 -15.36 2.75 -0.58
N GLU A 152 -16.26 2.83 -1.54
CA GLU A 152 -17.06 1.68 -2.00
C GLU A 152 -16.18 0.53 -2.50
N THR A 153 -15.15 0.82 -3.30
CA THR A 153 -14.23 -0.21 -3.80
C THR A 153 -13.46 -0.86 -2.65
N VAL A 154 -12.89 -0.07 -1.75
CA VAL A 154 -12.11 -0.57 -0.60
C VAL A 154 -13.00 -1.41 0.32
N GLU A 155 -14.16 -0.90 0.73
CA GLU A 155 -15.08 -1.61 1.64
C GLU A 155 -15.60 -2.91 1.02
N LYS A 156 -15.96 -2.90 -0.28
CA LYS A 156 -16.39 -4.09 -1.01
C LYS A 156 -15.30 -5.16 -1.06
N CYS A 157 -14.09 -4.78 -1.46
CA CYS A 157 -12.97 -5.73 -1.56
C CYS A 157 -12.57 -6.27 -0.19
N CYS A 158 -12.55 -5.43 0.85
CA CYS A 158 -12.29 -5.85 2.23
C CYS A 158 -13.33 -6.86 2.72
N LYS A 159 -14.63 -6.56 2.50
CA LYS A 159 -15.72 -7.47 2.87
C LYS A 159 -15.58 -8.83 2.19
N ASN A 160 -15.31 -8.84 0.89
CA ASN A 160 -15.13 -10.08 0.13
C ASN A 160 -13.90 -10.88 0.58
N ALA A 161 -12.82 -10.20 1.01
CA ALA A 161 -11.61 -10.83 1.52
C ALA A 161 -11.72 -11.23 3.02
N GLY A 162 -12.78 -10.86 3.73
CA GLY A 162 -12.91 -11.07 5.17
C GLY A 162 -11.94 -10.20 5.97
N LEU A 163 -11.77 -8.95 5.55
CA LEU A 163 -11.02 -7.90 6.23
C LEU A 163 -11.99 -6.83 6.76
N LYS A 164 -11.61 -6.19 7.85
CA LYS A 164 -12.39 -5.12 8.49
C LYS A 164 -11.75 -3.75 8.23
N VAL A 165 -12.52 -2.82 7.69
CA VAL A 165 -12.08 -1.42 7.59
C VAL A 165 -12.32 -0.75 8.94
N GLU A 166 -11.24 -0.38 9.65
CA GLU A 166 -11.30 0.31 10.95
C GLU A 166 -11.31 1.83 10.78
N LYS A 167 -10.57 2.32 9.78
CA LYS A 167 -10.46 3.74 9.47
C LYS A 167 -10.53 3.95 7.97
N PHE A 168 -11.29 4.94 7.53
CA PHE A 168 -11.29 5.42 6.16
C PHE A 168 -11.52 6.93 6.17
N GLU A 169 -10.50 7.70 5.87
CA GLU A 169 -10.51 9.15 5.89
C GLU A 169 -10.04 9.70 4.54
N ILE A 170 -10.63 10.81 4.13
CA ILE A 170 -10.13 11.61 3.01
C ILE A 170 -9.52 12.87 3.60
N ARG A 171 -8.20 12.96 3.52
CA ARG A 171 -7.44 14.08 4.06
C ARG A 171 -7.21 15.15 3.00
N LYS A 172 -6.79 16.35 3.45
CA LYS A 172 -6.50 17.50 2.58
C LYS A 172 -5.65 17.09 1.37
N GLY A 173 -6.06 17.51 0.17
CA GLY A 173 -5.37 17.20 -1.08
C GLY A 173 -5.78 15.83 -1.67
N MET A 174 -7.02 15.41 -1.47
CA MET A 174 -7.59 14.16 -2.02
C MET A 174 -6.79 12.92 -1.63
N ARG A 175 -6.31 12.84 -0.40
CA ARG A 175 -5.49 11.71 0.07
C ARG A 175 -6.29 10.76 0.92
N LEU A 176 -6.42 9.53 0.43
CA LEU A 176 -6.92 8.40 1.20
C LEU A 176 -5.99 8.08 2.36
N HIS A 177 -6.58 7.87 3.52
CA HIS A 177 -5.94 7.24 4.67
C HIS A 177 -6.87 6.17 5.23
N SER A 178 -6.49 4.91 5.12
CA SER A 178 -7.31 3.80 5.59
C SER A 178 -6.47 2.81 6.39
N VAL A 179 -7.04 2.31 7.48
CA VAL A 179 -6.52 1.21 8.29
C VAL A 179 -7.48 0.05 8.18
N ILE A 180 -6.96 -1.09 7.80
CA ILE A 180 -7.73 -2.30 7.49
C ILE A 180 -7.11 -3.46 8.26
N ARG A 181 -7.94 -4.22 8.98
CA ARG A 181 -7.49 -5.27 9.89
C ARG A 181 -7.89 -6.67 9.44
N LYS A 182 -6.99 -7.62 9.64
CA LYS A 182 -7.31 -9.03 9.70
C LYS A 182 -7.72 -9.36 11.13
N GLU A 183 -8.99 -9.69 11.35
CA GLU A 183 -9.48 -10.08 12.68
C GLU A 183 -8.76 -11.34 13.19
N LYS A 184 -8.74 -11.51 14.52
CA LYS A 184 -8.09 -12.64 15.20
C LYS A 184 -8.84 -13.95 14.97
#